data_6a7c0027f2fe0a8972690aa7f5078f6d
#
_entry.id   6a7c0027f2fe0a8972690aa7f5078f6d
#
_cell.length_a   1.000
_cell.length_b   1.000
_cell.length_c   1.000
_cell.angle_alpha   90.00
_cell.angle_beta   90.00
_cell.angle_gamma   90.00
#
_symmetry.space_group_name_H-M   'P 1'
#
loop_
_entity.id
_entity.type
_entity.pdbx_description
1 polymer ?
#
loop_
_entity_poly.entity_id
_entity_poly.type
_entity_poly.pdbx_seq_one_letter_code
_entity_poly.pdbx_strand_id
1 'polypeptide(L)'
;MNSIADSVSTALHLILDVDPGLATIVLRSLAVSATACAIACVLGLCAGAWLGVARFPLRGAVLTLLNTSLALPSVVVGLVLYLLLSRSGPLGFLGWLFSFKAMVLAQAVLVLPVVTALTRQAVEDVERAHGDHLRALGAPPLLRSLLLAWDERFALLTIVITAFGRAISEVGAVMVVGGNIDGFTRVMTTAIALETSKGDLPLALALGLVLLTVVLALNVVLSLLRRWRVRRDAARAATAMVPDAATPIPAPLPQPVSAHGRTLAAGTPLFTLRAATVRYGPVVALDGITLEITAGERVALVGANGSGKSTLLRLLQDLQAPAQGTVARHAGLRQAMLFQHPFLLRSSLRHNVALGLWLAGSTWAQAWRATPNALQRVELGHLRDRNARSLSVGQQQRAALAQAWARDPDVLLLDEPTASLDPHAKREVEALMEAFAAPRAERAMTLVFSSHNLGQVKRLASRVIYLEHGRVLADLPADRFFNGPLPEEAHLFVKGERI
;
A
#
# COMPACT_ATOMS: atom_id res chain seq x y z
N MET A 1 -41.97 0.95 43.16
CA MET A 1 -40.79 1.43 42.39
C MET A 1 -39.60 0.70 43.00
N ASN A 2 -39.06 -0.30 42.30
CA ASN A 2 -37.85 -0.96 42.76
C ASN A 2 -36.73 0.07 42.77
N SER A 3 -35.91 0.09 43.79
CA SER A 3 -34.75 1.01 43.82
C SER A 3 -33.79 0.64 42.66
N ILE A 4 -33.02 1.59 42.17
CA ILE A 4 -32.01 1.32 41.13
C ILE A 4 -31.09 0.20 41.61
N ALA A 5 -30.78 0.14 42.91
CA ALA A 5 -29.95 -0.90 43.50
C ALA A 5 -30.58 -2.30 43.38
N ASP A 6 -31.89 -2.43 43.59
CA ASP A 6 -32.62 -3.71 43.45
C ASP A 6 -32.60 -4.17 41.95
N SER A 7 -32.79 -3.24 41.03
CA SER A 7 -32.75 -3.53 39.61
C SER A 7 -31.34 -4.01 39.15
N VAL A 8 -30.28 -3.40 39.67
CA VAL A 8 -28.91 -3.80 39.40
C VAL A 8 -28.57 -5.17 39.99
N SER A 9 -29.01 -5.44 41.25
CA SER A 9 -28.75 -6.76 41.86
C SER A 9 -29.46 -7.88 41.10
N THR A 10 -30.74 -7.66 40.72
CA THR A 10 -31.50 -8.62 39.88
C THR A 10 -30.87 -8.82 38.53
N ALA A 11 -30.39 -7.76 37.87
CA ALA A 11 -29.71 -7.84 36.61
C ALA A 11 -28.40 -8.69 36.68
N LEU A 12 -27.64 -8.54 37.77
CA LEU A 12 -26.43 -9.34 38.00
C LEU A 12 -26.78 -10.81 38.25
N HIS A 13 -27.86 -11.13 38.99
CA HIS A 13 -28.32 -12.50 39.14
C HIS A 13 -28.74 -13.11 37.83
N LEU A 14 -29.49 -12.40 36.95
CA LEU A 14 -29.86 -12.89 35.62
C LEU A 14 -28.63 -13.22 34.74
N ILE A 15 -27.55 -12.45 34.89
CA ILE A 15 -26.30 -12.69 34.14
C ILE A 15 -25.54 -13.90 34.73
N LEU A 16 -25.42 -13.99 36.08
CA LEU A 16 -24.65 -15.03 36.75
C LEU A 16 -25.33 -16.39 36.66
N ASP A 17 -26.65 -16.43 36.73
CA ASP A 17 -27.46 -17.66 36.63
C ASP A 17 -27.64 -18.12 35.17
N VAL A 18 -27.13 -17.34 34.21
CA VAL A 18 -27.21 -17.61 32.75
C VAL A 18 -28.67 -17.90 32.34
N ASP A 19 -29.60 -16.95 32.67
CA ASP A 19 -31.01 -17.11 32.31
C ASP A 19 -31.17 -17.55 30.83
N PRO A 20 -31.91 -18.62 30.54
CA PRO A 20 -32.06 -19.15 29.18
C PRO A 20 -32.64 -18.15 28.18
N GLY A 21 -33.55 -17.28 28.63
CA GLY A 21 -34.14 -16.22 27.80
C GLY A 21 -33.10 -15.16 27.43
N LEU A 22 -32.34 -14.69 28.41
CA LEU A 22 -31.23 -13.73 28.20
C LEU A 22 -30.15 -14.32 27.28
N ALA A 23 -29.72 -15.58 27.51
CA ALA A 23 -28.74 -16.26 26.72
C ALA A 23 -29.17 -16.38 25.24
N THR A 24 -30.43 -16.70 25.01
CA THR A 24 -30.99 -16.80 23.63
C THR A 24 -30.95 -15.45 22.89
N ILE A 25 -31.31 -14.36 23.56
CA ILE A 25 -31.27 -13.00 22.99
C ILE A 25 -29.80 -12.61 22.64
N VAL A 26 -28.87 -12.88 23.59
CA VAL A 26 -27.44 -12.56 23.41
C VAL A 26 -26.86 -13.36 22.23
N LEU A 27 -27.06 -14.68 22.17
CA LEU A 27 -26.55 -15.53 21.11
C LEU A 27 -27.11 -15.12 19.74
N ARG A 28 -28.39 -14.78 19.67
CA ARG A 28 -29.04 -14.31 18.45
C ARG A 28 -28.46 -12.97 17.99
N SER A 29 -28.24 -12.02 18.90
CA SER A 29 -27.58 -10.75 18.58
C SER A 29 -26.19 -10.96 18.01
N LEU A 30 -25.40 -11.82 18.63
CA LEU A 30 -24.07 -12.16 18.16
C LEU A 30 -24.09 -12.83 16.78
N ALA A 31 -25.02 -13.77 16.57
CA ALA A 31 -25.16 -14.49 15.31
C ALA A 31 -25.58 -13.56 14.15
N VAL A 32 -26.58 -12.68 14.37
CA VAL A 32 -27.01 -11.70 13.35
C VAL A 32 -25.85 -10.75 13.01
N SER A 33 -25.23 -10.16 14.03
CA SER A 33 -24.16 -9.19 13.82
C SER A 33 -22.89 -9.81 13.23
N ALA A 34 -22.53 -11.02 13.63
CA ALA A 34 -21.39 -11.74 13.07
C ALA A 34 -21.61 -12.09 11.59
N THR A 35 -22.80 -12.60 11.25
CA THR A 35 -23.14 -12.96 9.87
C THR A 35 -23.19 -11.71 8.96
N ALA A 36 -23.84 -10.64 9.42
CA ALA A 36 -23.91 -9.38 8.70
C ALA A 36 -22.52 -8.75 8.50
N CYS A 37 -21.70 -8.74 9.56
CA CYS A 37 -20.33 -8.24 9.50
C CYS A 37 -19.46 -9.10 8.56
N ALA A 38 -19.58 -10.42 8.57
CA ALA A 38 -18.83 -11.28 7.68
C ALA A 38 -19.14 -10.98 6.21
N ILE A 39 -20.43 -10.85 5.86
CA ILE A 39 -20.87 -10.51 4.49
C ILE A 39 -20.36 -9.12 4.11
N ALA A 40 -20.57 -8.10 4.98
CA ALA A 40 -20.16 -6.75 4.73
C ALA A 40 -18.63 -6.61 4.63
N CYS A 41 -17.86 -7.39 5.42
CA CYS A 41 -16.40 -7.40 5.34
C CYS A 41 -15.90 -8.04 4.05
N VAL A 42 -16.41 -9.20 3.64
CA VAL A 42 -15.98 -9.81 2.38
C VAL A 42 -16.20 -8.86 1.20
N LEU A 43 -17.40 -8.31 1.07
CA LEU A 43 -17.73 -7.39 -0.02
C LEU A 43 -17.03 -6.04 0.12
N GLY A 44 -17.03 -5.47 1.32
CA GLY A 44 -16.50 -4.14 1.60
C GLY A 44 -14.98 -4.07 1.54
N LEU A 45 -14.25 -5.10 2.01
CA LEU A 45 -12.80 -5.16 1.89
C LEU A 45 -12.37 -5.28 0.43
N CYS A 46 -13.03 -6.14 -0.35
CA CYS A 46 -12.74 -6.29 -1.78
C CYS A 46 -13.04 -5.00 -2.56
N ALA A 47 -14.25 -4.45 -2.38
CA ALA A 47 -14.66 -3.21 -3.05
C ALA A 47 -13.80 -2.01 -2.62
N GLY A 48 -13.53 -1.87 -1.33
CA GLY A 48 -12.70 -0.78 -0.80
C GLY A 48 -11.25 -0.86 -1.26
N ALA A 49 -10.65 -2.05 -1.26
CA ALA A 49 -9.29 -2.24 -1.77
C ALA A 49 -9.19 -1.89 -3.26
N TRP A 50 -10.15 -2.33 -4.07
CA TRP A 50 -10.21 -2.00 -5.48
C TRP A 50 -10.40 -0.49 -5.71
N LEU A 51 -11.35 0.15 -5.00
CA LEU A 51 -11.60 1.59 -5.09
C LEU A 51 -10.39 2.44 -4.65
N GLY A 52 -9.55 1.94 -3.76
CA GLY A 52 -8.32 2.61 -3.31
C GLY A 52 -7.29 2.76 -4.43
N VAL A 53 -7.23 1.81 -5.37
CA VAL A 53 -6.25 1.77 -6.47
C VAL A 53 -6.84 2.18 -7.81
N ALA A 54 -8.10 1.83 -8.08
CA ALA A 54 -8.74 2.01 -9.38
C ALA A 54 -8.95 3.48 -9.74
N ARG A 55 -8.66 3.83 -10.98
CA ARG A 55 -8.95 5.14 -11.59
C ARG A 55 -9.86 4.93 -12.79
N PHE A 56 -11.06 5.47 -12.73
CA PHE A 56 -12.07 5.33 -13.77
C PHE A 56 -12.94 6.60 -13.87
N PRO A 57 -13.57 6.87 -15.00
CA PRO A 57 -14.54 7.95 -15.11
C PRO A 57 -15.66 7.74 -14.08
N LEU A 58 -16.22 8.82 -13.53
CA LEU A 58 -17.25 8.80 -12.48
C LEU A 58 -16.77 8.31 -11.08
N ARG A 59 -15.48 8.07 -10.86
CA ARG A 59 -14.96 7.70 -9.52
C ARG A 59 -15.42 8.70 -8.45
N GLY A 60 -15.41 10.00 -8.77
CA GLY A 60 -15.89 11.04 -7.85
C GLY A 60 -17.35 10.83 -7.44
N ALA A 61 -18.26 10.52 -8.37
CA ALA A 61 -19.66 10.26 -8.08
C ALA A 61 -19.84 9.01 -7.20
N VAL A 62 -19.09 7.92 -7.47
CA VAL A 62 -19.13 6.71 -6.62
C VAL A 62 -18.66 7.01 -5.21
N LEU A 63 -17.60 7.80 -5.04
CA LEU A 63 -17.10 8.18 -3.71
C LEU A 63 -18.09 9.11 -2.99
N THR A 64 -18.75 10.02 -3.69
CA THR A 64 -19.80 10.86 -3.11
C THR A 64 -20.97 10.01 -2.64
N LEU A 65 -21.44 9.05 -3.44
CA LEU A 65 -22.49 8.11 -3.05
C LEU A 65 -22.09 7.27 -1.83
N LEU A 66 -20.87 6.76 -1.82
CA LEU A 66 -20.34 6.00 -0.70
C LEU A 66 -20.32 6.85 0.60
N ASN A 67 -19.82 8.09 0.51
CA ASN A 67 -19.78 8.99 1.66
C ASN A 67 -21.19 9.38 2.14
N THR A 68 -22.13 9.60 1.21
CA THR A 68 -23.53 9.84 1.55
C THR A 68 -24.14 8.64 2.28
N SER A 69 -23.80 7.42 1.85
CA SER A 69 -24.29 6.19 2.49
C SER A 69 -23.83 6.03 3.95
N LEU A 70 -22.72 6.67 4.34
CA LEU A 70 -22.25 6.67 5.74
C LEU A 70 -23.16 7.48 6.67
N ALA A 71 -23.85 8.47 6.14
CA ALA A 71 -24.71 9.40 6.87
C ALA A 71 -26.20 8.98 6.84
N LEU A 72 -26.55 7.88 6.17
CA LEU A 72 -27.94 7.43 6.11
C LEU A 72 -28.48 7.06 7.49
N PRO A 73 -29.65 7.61 7.90
CA PRO A 73 -30.30 7.19 9.14
C PRO A 73 -30.73 5.73 9.08
N SER A 74 -30.36 4.96 10.09
CA SER A 74 -30.61 3.51 10.11
C SER A 74 -32.09 3.15 10.02
N VAL A 75 -32.95 3.97 10.64
CA VAL A 75 -34.41 3.79 10.58
C VAL A 75 -34.94 3.93 9.16
N VAL A 76 -34.38 4.88 8.37
CA VAL A 76 -34.76 5.08 6.97
C VAL A 76 -34.35 3.88 6.12
N VAL A 77 -33.13 3.36 6.33
CA VAL A 77 -32.68 2.12 5.67
C VAL A 77 -33.58 0.94 6.04
N GLY A 78 -33.93 0.81 7.33
CA GLY A 78 -34.91 -0.19 7.79
C GLY A 78 -36.26 -0.08 7.11
N LEU A 79 -36.80 1.14 6.98
CA LEU A 79 -38.07 1.40 6.30
C LEU A 79 -38.01 1.02 4.80
N VAL A 80 -36.95 1.42 4.11
CA VAL A 80 -36.77 1.06 2.69
C VAL A 80 -36.72 -0.45 2.53
N LEU A 81 -35.95 -1.15 3.34
CA LEU A 81 -35.86 -2.60 3.33
C LEU A 81 -37.19 -3.27 3.69
N TYR A 82 -37.92 -2.73 4.66
CA TYR A 82 -39.27 -3.19 5.00
C TYR A 82 -40.20 -3.11 3.78
N LEU A 83 -40.23 -1.98 3.08
CA LEU A 83 -41.06 -1.80 1.88
C LEU A 83 -40.63 -2.76 0.75
N LEU A 84 -39.34 -2.95 0.54
CA LEU A 84 -38.83 -3.88 -0.46
C LEU A 84 -39.17 -5.34 -0.16
N LEU A 85 -39.09 -5.76 1.10
CA LEU A 85 -39.31 -7.13 1.56
C LEU A 85 -40.77 -7.45 1.92
N SER A 86 -41.65 -6.42 1.98
CA SER A 86 -43.09 -6.62 2.26
C SER A 86 -43.74 -7.48 1.15
N ARG A 87 -44.90 -8.08 1.47
CA ARG A 87 -45.62 -8.93 0.51
C ARG A 87 -45.99 -8.19 -0.78
N SER A 88 -46.23 -6.90 -0.70
CA SER A 88 -46.52 -6.02 -1.84
C SER A 88 -45.26 -5.44 -2.50
N GLY A 89 -44.08 -5.64 -1.90
CA GLY A 89 -42.82 -5.11 -2.41
C GLY A 89 -42.16 -6.02 -3.46
N PRO A 90 -41.19 -5.48 -4.20
CA PRO A 90 -40.54 -6.22 -5.32
C PRO A 90 -39.74 -7.45 -4.87
N LEU A 91 -39.33 -7.53 -3.59
CA LEU A 91 -38.63 -8.67 -3.00
C LEU A 91 -39.52 -9.48 -2.05
N GLY A 92 -40.82 -9.25 -2.05
CA GLY A 92 -41.80 -9.97 -1.20
C GLY A 92 -41.83 -11.47 -1.41
N PHE A 93 -41.49 -11.93 -2.63
CA PHE A 93 -41.39 -13.34 -2.97
C PHE A 93 -40.34 -14.10 -2.15
N LEU A 94 -39.34 -13.42 -1.55
CA LEU A 94 -38.34 -14.05 -0.69
C LEU A 94 -38.89 -14.49 0.67
N GLY A 95 -39.96 -13.88 1.14
CA GLY A 95 -40.57 -14.18 2.45
C GLY A 95 -39.61 -13.90 3.63
N TRP A 96 -38.70 -12.95 3.51
CA TRP A 96 -37.66 -12.71 4.53
C TRP A 96 -38.09 -11.75 5.62
N LEU A 97 -39.10 -10.93 5.43
CA LEU A 97 -39.54 -9.95 6.43
C LEU A 97 -39.83 -10.65 7.78
N PHE A 98 -39.45 -10.00 8.87
CA PHE A 98 -39.52 -10.51 10.24
C PHE A 98 -38.76 -11.81 10.46
N SER A 99 -37.59 -11.97 9.81
CA SER A 99 -36.75 -13.14 9.95
C SER A 99 -35.30 -12.76 10.25
N PHE A 100 -34.50 -13.75 10.68
CA PHE A 100 -33.06 -13.63 10.83
C PHE A 100 -32.37 -13.04 9.57
N LYS A 101 -32.83 -13.48 8.38
CA LYS A 101 -32.23 -13.02 7.09
C LYS A 101 -32.47 -11.52 6.84
N ALA A 102 -33.65 -11.01 7.17
CA ALA A 102 -33.93 -9.57 7.04
C ALA A 102 -33.06 -8.73 7.97
N MET A 103 -32.89 -9.17 9.23
CA MET A 103 -32.00 -8.47 10.18
C MET A 103 -30.54 -8.46 9.71
N VAL A 104 -30.06 -9.61 9.22
CA VAL A 104 -28.68 -9.70 8.63
C VAL A 104 -28.54 -8.76 7.44
N LEU A 105 -29.52 -8.74 6.52
CA LEU A 105 -29.49 -7.85 5.36
C LEU A 105 -29.45 -6.39 5.77
N ALA A 106 -30.28 -5.99 6.74
CA ALA A 106 -30.32 -4.60 7.22
C ALA A 106 -28.99 -4.16 7.83
N GLN A 107 -28.40 -4.97 8.70
CA GLN A 107 -27.09 -4.67 9.27
C GLN A 107 -25.99 -4.69 8.20
N ALA A 108 -26.01 -5.65 7.26
CA ALA A 108 -25.02 -5.71 6.18
C ALA A 108 -25.05 -4.44 5.31
N VAL A 109 -26.23 -3.96 4.94
CA VAL A 109 -26.41 -2.74 4.15
C VAL A 109 -25.86 -1.51 4.87
N LEU A 110 -26.00 -1.41 6.18
CA LEU A 110 -25.49 -0.30 6.98
C LEU A 110 -23.97 -0.37 7.23
N VAL A 111 -23.43 -1.58 7.38
CA VAL A 111 -22.01 -1.80 7.71
C VAL A 111 -21.13 -1.78 6.44
N LEU A 112 -21.64 -2.24 5.31
CA LEU A 112 -20.92 -2.33 4.04
C LEU A 112 -20.27 -1.01 3.60
N PRO A 113 -20.96 0.16 3.59
CA PRO A 113 -20.34 1.43 3.24
C PRO A 113 -19.19 1.80 4.17
N VAL A 114 -19.32 1.52 5.46
CA VAL A 114 -18.29 1.82 6.47
C VAL A 114 -17.02 1.02 6.21
N VAL A 115 -17.15 -0.29 6.02
CA VAL A 115 -16.02 -1.16 5.70
C VAL A 115 -15.37 -0.74 4.39
N THR A 116 -16.18 -0.47 3.35
CA THR A 116 -15.70 -0.04 2.03
C THR A 116 -14.92 1.26 2.11
N ALA A 117 -15.47 2.28 2.78
CA ALA A 117 -14.85 3.60 2.88
C ALA A 117 -13.52 3.57 3.65
N LEU A 118 -13.49 2.90 4.81
CA LEU A 118 -12.29 2.79 5.63
C LEU A 118 -11.20 1.96 4.93
N THR A 119 -11.59 0.87 4.28
CA THR A 119 -10.64 0.03 3.50
C THR A 119 -10.07 0.82 2.32
N ARG A 120 -10.94 1.53 1.59
CA ARG A 120 -10.51 2.42 0.50
C ARG A 120 -9.47 3.41 0.99
N GLN A 121 -9.74 4.10 2.09
CA GLN A 121 -8.83 5.09 2.65
C GLN A 121 -7.47 4.46 3.01
N ALA A 122 -7.47 3.34 3.74
CA ALA A 122 -6.24 2.65 4.15
C ALA A 122 -5.39 2.22 2.95
N VAL A 123 -6.02 1.68 1.90
CA VAL A 123 -5.31 1.24 0.68
C VAL A 123 -4.87 2.44 -0.17
N GLU A 124 -5.70 3.48 -0.30
CA GLU A 124 -5.39 4.68 -1.09
C GLU A 124 -4.20 5.45 -0.51
N ASP A 125 -4.08 5.54 0.81
CA ASP A 125 -2.95 6.21 1.46
C ASP A 125 -1.62 5.52 1.14
N VAL A 126 -1.60 4.18 1.14
CA VAL A 126 -0.41 3.40 0.76
C VAL A 126 -0.17 3.43 -0.76
N GLU A 127 -1.22 3.40 -1.59
CA GLU A 127 -1.10 3.54 -3.06
C GLU A 127 -0.53 4.91 -3.44
N ARG A 128 -0.91 5.99 -2.76
CA ARG A 128 -0.34 7.33 -3.00
C ARG A 128 1.14 7.39 -2.63
N ALA A 129 1.52 6.76 -1.54
CA ALA A 129 2.89 6.76 -1.06
C ALA A 129 3.81 5.84 -1.88
N HIS A 130 3.32 4.68 -2.29
CA HIS A 130 4.16 3.59 -2.80
C HIS A 130 3.65 2.91 -4.08
N GLY A 131 2.54 3.37 -4.66
CA GLY A 131 1.95 2.77 -5.86
C GLY A 131 2.89 2.76 -7.06
N ASP A 132 3.74 3.78 -7.19
CA ASP A 132 4.71 3.88 -8.27
C ASP A 132 5.73 2.72 -8.25
N HIS A 133 6.12 2.23 -7.06
CA HIS A 133 7.00 1.06 -6.94
C HIS A 133 6.37 -0.20 -7.55
N LEU A 134 5.11 -0.46 -7.20
CA LEU A 134 4.40 -1.64 -7.72
C LEU A 134 4.10 -1.50 -9.22
N ARG A 135 3.88 -0.26 -9.72
CA ARG A 135 3.75 0.02 -11.16
C ARG A 135 5.06 -0.22 -11.89
N ALA A 136 6.17 0.26 -11.36
CA ALA A 136 7.50 0.03 -11.92
C ALA A 136 7.87 -1.46 -11.96
N LEU A 137 7.34 -2.25 -11.01
CA LEU A 137 7.45 -3.71 -11.04
C LEU A 137 6.52 -4.37 -12.06
N GLY A 138 5.56 -3.66 -12.66
CA GLY A 138 4.61 -4.20 -13.64
C GLY A 138 3.34 -4.78 -13.03
N ALA A 139 3.02 -4.50 -11.76
CA ALA A 139 1.82 -5.02 -11.12
C ALA A 139 0.54 -4.37 -11.69
N PRO A 140 -0.43 -5.15 -12.22
CA PRO A 140 -1.70 -4.64 -12.69
C PRO A 140 -2.56 -4.10 -11.52
N PRO A 141 -3.55 -3.22 -11.78
CA PRO A 141 -4.31 -2.55 -10.73
C PRO A 141 -4.97 -3.48 -9.71
N LEU A 142 -5.56 -4.58 -10.18
CA LEU A 142 -6.20 -5.57 -9.30
C LEU A 142 -5.18 -6.24 -8.37
N LEU A 143 -4.03 -6.63 -8.89
CA LEU A 143 -2.98 -7.25 -8.07
C LEU A 143 -2.42 -6.24 -7.07
N ARG A 144 -2.23 -4.97 -7.47
CA ARG A 144 -1.80 -3.92 -6.54
C ARG A 144 -2.77 -3.75 -5.38
N SER A 145 -4.08 -3.72 -5.67
CA SER A 145 -5.09 -3.61 -4.61
C SER A 145 -5.01 -4.77 -3.61
N LEU A 146 -4.80 -6.00 -4.09
CA LEU A 146 -4.63 -7.18 -3.23
C LEU A 146 -3.33 -7.15 -2.44
N LEU A 147 -2.21 -6.77 -3.07
CA LEU A 147 -0.91 -6.67 -2.40
C LEU A 147 -0.91 -5.59 -1.31
N LEU A 148 -1.49 -4.41 -1.58
CA LEU A 148 -1.60 -3.33 -0.61
C LEU A 148 -2.58 -3.66 0.52
N ALA A 149 -3.72 -4.29 0.20
CA ALA A 149 -4.64 -4.78 1.22
C ALA A 149 -3.97 -5.83 2.13
N TRP A 150 -3.23 -6.77 1.55
CA TRP A 150 -2.46 -7.74 2.34
C TRP A 150 -1.37 -7.07 3.19
N ASP A 151 -0.70 -6.07 2.66
CA ASP A 151 0.29 -5.31 3.41
C ASP A 151 -0.34 -4.58 4.60
N GLU A 152 -1.54 -4.02 4.44
CA GLU A 152 -2.33 -3.34 5.48
C GLU A 152 -3.29 -4.26 6.25
N ARG A 153 -3.13 -5.58 6.21
CA ARG A 153 -4.01 -6.57 6.86
C ARG A 153 -4.32 -6.29 8.33
N PHE A 154 -3.39 -5.66 9.07
CA PHE A 154 -3.62 -5.29 10.47
C PHE A 154 -4.52 -4.06 10.62
N ALA A 155 -4.45 -3.09 9.69
CA ALA A 155 -5.40 -1.99 9.63
C ALA A 155 -6.78 -2.53 9.23
N LEU A 156 -6.83 -3.44 8.27
CA LEU A 156 -8.07 -4.10 7.85
C LEU A 156 -8.71 -4.91 9.00
N LEU A 157 -7.92 -5.62 9.80
CA LEU A 157 -8.43 -6.29 11.00
C LEU A 157 -9.06 -5.30 11.99
N THR A 158 -8.45 -4.14 12.15
CA THR A 158 -9.04 -3.05 12.98
C THR A 158 -10.40 -2.61 12.43
N ILE A 159 -10.53 -2.47 11.11
CA ILE A 159 -11.78 -2.12 10.44
C ILE A 159 -12.85 -3.18 10.68
N VAL A 160 -12.51 -4.46 10.58
CA VAL A 160 -13.44 -5.59 10.86
C VAL A 160 -13.98 -5.53 12.28
N ILE A 161 -13.11 -5.32 13.28
CA ILE A 161 -13.52 -5.23 14.68
C ILE A 161 -14.43 -4.00 14.91
N THR A 162 -14.09 -2.87 14.32
CA THR A 162 -14.91 -1.64 14.41
C THR A 162 -16.27 -1.84 13.73
N ALA A 163 -16.30 -2.50 12.59
CA ALA A 163 -17.52 -2.84 11.85
C ALA A 163 -18.45 -3.75 12.66
N PHE A 164 -17.89 -4.75 13.35
CA PHE A 164 -18.66 -5.61 14.23
C PHE A 164 -19.25 -4.85 15.43
N GLY A 165 -18.45 -3.97 16.06
CA GLY A 165 -18.95 -3.11 17.14
C GLY A 165 -20.12 -2.24 16.70
N ARG A 166 -20.08 -1.69 15.46
CA ARG A 166 -21.19 -0.92 14.88
C ARG A 166 -22.41 -1.81 14.61
N ALA A 167 -22.21 -3.01 14.05
CA ALA A 167 -23.29 -3.94 13.75
C ALA A 167 -24.07 -4.35 15.02
N ILE A 168 -23.36 -4.73 16.09
CA ILE A 168 -24.00 -5.22 17.32
C ILE A 168 -24.74 -4.12 18.08
N SER A 169 -24.39 -2.85 17.87
CA SER A 169 -25.02 -1.68 18.49
C SER A 169 -26.21 -1.14 17.69
N GLU A 170 -26.53 -1.75 16.53
CA GLU A 170 -27.61 -1.26 15.66
C GLU A 170 -28.99 -1.60 16.24
N VAL A 171 -29.87 -0.59 16.29
CA VAL A 171 -31.23 -0.69 16.82
C VAL A 171 -32.27 -0.47 15.74
N GLY A 172 -32.20 0.67 15.05
CA GLY A 172 -33.28 1.21 14.23
C GLY A 172 -33.70 0.31 13.08
N ALA A 173 -32.75 -0.03 12.21
CA ALA A 173 -33.05 -0.88 11.04
C ALA A 173 -33.49 -2.28 11.45
N VAL A 174 -32.83 -2.87 12.44
CA VAL A 174 -33.12 -4.22 12.93
C VAL A 174 -34.51 -4.28 13.56
N MET A 175 -34.93 -3.24 14.29
CA MET A 175 -36.26 -3.16 14.89
C MET A 175 -37.35 -3.12 13.82
N VAL A 176 -37.16 -2.33 12.76
CA VAL A 176 -38.15 -2.17 11.68
C VAL A 176 -38.33 -3.46 10.87
N VAL A 177 -37.23 -4.12 10.45
CA VAL A 177 -37.31 -5.32 9.59
C VAL A 177 -37.46 -6.62 10.38
N GLY A 178 -37.07 -6.62 11.67
CA GLY A 178 -37.13 -7.80 12.53
C GLY A 178 -38.44 -7.91 13.32
N GLY A 179 -39.09 -6.77 13.64
CA GLY A 179 -40.35 -6.73 14.40
C GLY A 179 -40.22 -7.11 15.88
N ASN A 180 -39.01 -7.34 16.40
CA ASN A 180 -38.72 -7.64 17.82
C ASN A 180 -39.59 -8.78 18.43
N ILE A 181 -39.85 -9.85 17.64
CA ILE A 181 -40.71 -10.97 18.01
C ILE A 181 -39.98 -11.87 19.03
N ASP A 182 -40.63 -12.15 20.14
CA ASP A 182 -40.06 -12.99 21.18
C ASP A 182 -39.78 -14.40 20.71
N GLY A 183 -38.67 -14.96 21.18
CA GLY A 183 -38.21 -16.29 20.74
C GLY A 183 -37.77 -16.38 19.28
N PHE A 184 -37.97 -15.33 18.43
CA PHE A 184 -37.72 -15.41 17.00
C PHE A 184 -36.76 -14.35 16.43
N THR A 185 -37.05 -13.04 16.62
CA THR A 185 -36.23 -11.94 16.06
C THR A 185 -35.74 -10.95 17.10
N ARG A 186 -36.05 -11.16 18.40
CA ARG A 186 -35.59 -10.30 19.46
C ARG A 186 -34.09 -10.38 19.65
N VAL A 187 -33.41 -9.23 19.61
CA VAL A 187 -31.95 -9.07 19.82
C VAL A 187 -31.72 -8.10 20.99
N MET A 188 -30.50 -8.04 21.55
CA MET A 188 -30.19 -7.24 22.75
C MET A 188 -30.65 -5.79 22.62
N THR A 189 -30.31 -5.11 21.54
CA THR A 189 -30.63 -3.68 21.34
C THR A 189 -32.14 -3.43 21.23
N THR A 190 -32.90 -4.29 20.55
CA THR A 190 -34.35 -4.17 20.41
C THR A 190 -35.07 -4.58 21.69
N ALA A 191 -34.53 -5.55 22.44
CA ALA A 191 -35.04 -5.96 23.75
C ALA A 191 -34.84 -4.84 24.78
N ILE A 192 -33.67 -4.21 24.85
CA ILE A 192 -33.42 -3.07 25.76
C ILE A 192 -34.46 -1.98 25.52
N ALA A 193 -34.69 -1.58 24.25
CA ALA A 193 -35.68 -0.56 23.93
C ALA A 193 -37.10 -0.93 24.37
N LEU A 194 -37.52 -2.19 24.13
CA LEU A 194 -38.85 -2.68 24.52
C LEU A 194 -39.03 -2.78 26.04
N GLU A 195 -38.08 -3.43 26.72
CA GLU A 195 -38.21 -3.68 28.16
C GLU A 195 -38.13 -2.35 28.97
N THR A 196 -37.32 -1.39 28.50
CA THR A 196 -37.32 -0.04 29.04
C THR A 196 -38.69 0.63 28.84
N SER A 197 -39.38 0.47 27.73
CA SER A 197 -40.70 1.04 27.46
C SER A 197 -41.78 0.37 28.30
N LYS A 198 -41.62 -0.91 28.67
CA LYS A 198 -42.53 -1.65 29.57
C LYS A 198 -42.29 -1.36 31.04
N GLY A 199 -41.14 -0.77 31.42
CA GLY A 199 -40.75 -0.54 32.81
C GLY A 199 -40.04 -1.73 33.46
N ASP A 200 -39.69 -2.80 32.71
CA ASP A 200 -38.85 -3.90 33.18
C ASP A 200 -37.36 -3.50 33.12
N LEU A 201 -36.95 -2.70 34.09
CA LEU A 201 -35.61 -2.18 34.19
C LEU A 201 -34.55 -3.26 34.49
N PRO A 202 -34.81 -4.31 35.33
CA PRO A 202 -33.81 -5.35 35.58
C PRO A 202 -33.34 -6.08 34.32
N LEU A 203 -34.25 -6.52 33.47
CA LEU A 203 -33.89 -7.21 32.23
C LEU A 203 -33.21 -6.27 31.20
N ALA A 204 -33.72 -5.03 31.10
CA ALA A 204 -33.09 -4.01 30.23
C ALA A 204 -31.66 -3.70 30.69
N LEU A 205 -31.39 -3.58 31.99
CA LEU A 205 -30.07 -3.36 32.58
C LEU A 205 -29.15 -4.57 32.35
N ALA A 206 -29.64 -5.79 32.56
CA ALA A 206 -28.87 -7.01 32.33
C ALA A 206 -28.37 -7.09 30.87
N LEU A 207 -29.27 -6.88 29.92
CA LEU A 207 -28.91 -6.87 28.47
C LEU A 207 -27.97 -5.72 28.14
N GLY A 208 -28.15 -4.53 28.72
CA GLY A 208 -27.29 -3.37 28.57
C GLY A 208 -25.88 -3.62 29.09
N LEU A 209 -25.72 -4.23 30.26
CA LEU A 209 -24.43 -4.60 30.85
C LEU A 209 -23.69 -5.64 29.97
N VAL A 210 -24.41 -6.66 29.48
CA VAL A 210 -23.83 -7.66 28.55
C VAL A 210 -23.36 -6.99 27.26
N LEU A 211 -24.20 -6.13 26.65
CA LEU A 211 -23.81 -5.41 25.41
C LEU A 211 -22.59 -4.53 25.66
N LEU A 212 -22.56 -3.77 26.75
CA LEU A 212 -21.43 -2.93 27.13
C LEU A 212 -20.16 -3.77 27.33
N THR A 213 -20.27 -4.92 27.98
CA THR A 213 -19.17 -5.85 28.20
C THR A 213 -18.61 -6.39 26.86
N VAL A 214 -19.49 -6.76 25.96
CA VAL A 214 -19.07 -7.20 24.60
C VAL A 214 -18.35 -6.08 23.86
N VAL A 215 -18.89 -4.86 23.85
CA VAL A 215 -18.27 -3.70 23.21
C VAL A 215 -16.93 -3.35 23.86
N LEU A 216 -16.87 -3.39 25.21
CA LEU A 216 -15.63 -3.17 25.96
C LEU A 216 -14.56 -4.23 25.61
N ALA A 217 -14.94 -5.51 25.60
CA ALA A 217 -14.04 -6.61 25.25
C ALA A 217 -13.47 -6.43 23.84
N LEU A 218 -14.28 -6.04 22.86
CA LEU A 218 -13.82 -5.72 21.49
C LEU A 218 -12.81 -4.57 21.50
N ASN A 219 -13.07 -3.49 22.24
CA ASN A 219 -12.14 -2.36 22.32
C ASN A 219 -10.83 -2.73 23.05
N VAL A 220 -10.90 -3.58 24.07
CA VAL A 220 -9.71 -4.11 24.75
C VAL A 220 -8.88 -4.95 23.78
N VAL A 221 -9.51 -5.89 23.06
CA VAL A 221 -8.84 -6.70 22.01
C VAL A 221 -8.17 -5.79 20.97
N LEU A 222 -8.88 -4.78 20.48
CA LEU A 222 -8.35 -3.79 19.54
C LEU A 222 -7.13 -3.05 20.10
N SER A 223 -7.21 -2.61 21.36
CA SER A 223 -6.12 -1.91 22.05
C SER A 223 -4.89 -2.82 22.25
N LEU A 224 -5.13 -4.07 22.62
CA LEU A 224 -4.06 -5.07 22.77
C LEU A 224 -3.38 -5.38 21.42
N LEU A 225 -4.16 -5.54 20.34
CA LEU A 225 -3.63 -5.74 18.99
C LEU A 225 -2.78 -4.55 18.53
N ARG A 226 -3.25 -3.30 18.77
CA ARG A 226 -2.48 -2.08 18.47
C ARG A 226 -1.17 -2.02 19.27
N ARG A 227 -1.23 -2.27 20.59
CA ARG A 227 -0.03 -2.29 21.45
C ARG A 227 0.95 -3.39 21.05
N TRP A 228 0.46 -4.58 20.75
CA TRP A 228 1.28 -5.69 20.28
C TRP A 228 1.98 -5.35 18.96
N ARG A 229 1.26 -4.71 18.01
CA ARG A 229 1.83 -4.23 16.75
C ARG A 229 2.97 -3.24 17.00
N VAL A 230 2.73 -2.19 17.78
CA VAL A 230 3.73 -1.17 18.09
C VAL A 230 4.98 -1.80 18.76
N ARG A 231 4.79 -2.67 19.75
CA ARG A 231 5.89 -3.37 20.41
C ARG A 231 6.68 -4.27 19.46
N ARG A 232 5.98 -4.98 18.59
CA ARG A 232 6.61 -5.85 17.60
C ARG A 232 7.41 -5.05 16.55
N ASP A 233 6.91 -3.91 16.12
CA ASP A 233 7.61 -3.02 15.20
C ASP A 233 8.82 -2.34 15.87
N ALA A 234 8.70 -1.92 17.13
CA ALA A 234 9.81 -1.39 17.93
C ALA A 234 10.91 -2.44 18.22
N ALA A 235 10.52 -3.66 18.61
CA ALA A 235 11.47 -4.75 18.81
C ALA A 235 12.23 -5.11 17.53
N ARG A 236 11.56 -5.05 16.37
CA ARG A 236 12.18 -5.27 15.06
C ARG A 236 13.15 -4.14 14.69
N ALA A 237 12.79 -2.90 14.98
CA ALA A 237 13.67 -1.75 14.77
C ALA A 237 14.94 -1.86 15.63
N ALA A 238 14.81 -2.22 16.90
CA ALA A 238 15.95 -2.44 17.80
C ALA A 238 16.90 -3.54 17.30
N THR A 239 16.35 -4.64 16.76
CA THR A 239 17.17 -5.74 16.20
C THR A 239 17.84 -5.34 14.86
N ALA A 240 17.28 -4.35 14.15
CA ALA A 240 17.86 -3.82 12.91
C ALA A 240 19.08 -2.91 13.16
N MET A 241 19.23 -2.37 14.36
CA MET A 241 20.35 -1.50 14.77
C MET A 241 21.62 -2.26 15.19
N VAL A 242 21.63 -3.61 15.13
CA VAL A 242 22.88 -4.37 15.32
C VAL A 242 23.77 -4.09 14.10
N PRO A 243 24.97 -3.50 14.27
CA PRO A 243 25.87 -3.24 13.17
C PRO A 243 26.21 -4.53 12.43
N ASP A 244 26.10 -4.53 11.11
CA ASP A 244 26.66 -5.61 10.28
C ASP A 244 28.17 -5.66 10.57
N ALA A 245 28.64 -6.80 11.05
CA ALA A 245 30.08 -7.04 11.11
C ALA A 245 30.60 -6.93 9.67
N ALA A 246 31.59 -6.05 9.46
CA ALA A 246 32.17 -5.79 8.16
C ALA A 246 32.59 -7.10 7.49
N THR A 247 31.80 -7.58 6.56
CA THR A 247 32.16 -8.71 5.70
C THR A 247 32.98 -8.17 4.53
N PRO A 248 34.07 -8.83 4.14
CA PRO A 248 34.88 -8.40 2.99
C PRO A 248 34.06 -8.37 1.71
N ILE A 249 34.35 -7.41 0.84
CA ILE A 249 33.76 -7.29 -0.50
C ILE A 249 33.97 -8.62 -1.25
N PRO A 250 32.92 -9.31 -1.73
CA PRO A 250 33.07 -10.61 -2.34
C PRO A 250 33.73 -10.55 -3.71
N ALA A 251 34.35 -11.68 -4.08
CA ALA A 251 34.87 -11.99 -5.41
C ALA A 251 33.82 -11.81 -6.55
N PRO A 252 34.23 -11.74 -7.82
CA PRO A 252 33.38 -11.43 -8.96
C PRO A 252 32.11 -12.27 -8.99
N LEU A 253 31.00 -11.56 -9.09
CA LEU A 253 29.63 -12.11 -8.93
C LEU A 253 29.30 -13.14 -10.01
N PRO A 254 28.66 -14.29 -9.69
CA PRO A 254 28.16 -15.21 -10.69
C PRO A 254 27.15 -14.51 -11.60
N GLN A 255 27.26 -14.72 -12.89
CA GLN A 255 26.43 -14.08 -13.91
C GLN A 255 24.95 -14.45 -13.75
N PRO A 256 23.98 -13.54 -14.04
CA PRO A 256 22.60 -13.95 -14.18
C PRO A 256 22.51 -14.98 -15.30
N VAL A 257 21.74 -16.03 -15.10
CA VAL A 257 21.38 -16.95 -16.18
C VAL A 257 20.48 -16.18 -17.13
N SER A 258 21.09 -15.60 -18.17
CA SER A 258 20.36 -14.85 -19.20
C SER A 258 19.57 -15.85 -20.03
N ALA A 259 18.28 -15.98 -19.72
CA ALA A 259 17.37 -16.84 -20.49
C ALA A 259 16.94 -16.23 -21.84
N HIS A 260 17.38 -15.01 -22.16
CA HIS A 260 16.93 -14.32 -23.39
C HIS A 260 18.11 -13.65 -24.09
N GLY A 261 18.57 -14.25 -25.16
CA GLY A 261 19.71 -13.85 -25.99
C GLY A 261 19.48 -12.57 -26.83
N ARG A 262 19.04 -11.48 -26.23
CA ARG A 262 18.89 -10.20 -26.93
C ARG A 262 19.88 -9.19 -26.35
N THR A 263 20.97 -8.95 -27.10
CA THR A 263 21.96 -7.91 -26.78
C THR A 263 21.62 -6.64 -27.57
N LEU A 264 21.45 -5.52 -26.87
CA LEU A 264 21.38 -4.21 -27.50
C LEU A 264 22.81 -3.74 -27.76
N ALA A 265 23.10 -3.38 -29.00
CA ALA A 265 24.41 -2.83 -29.37
C ALA A 265 24.65 -1.49 -28.64
N ALA A 266 25.88 -1.25 -28.20
CA ALA A 266 26.25 0.04 -27.63
C ALA A 266 25.92 1.18 -28.62
N GLY A 267 25.39 2.29 -28.08
CA GLY A 267 24.96 3.43 -28.89
C GLY A 267 23.55 3.31 -29.48
N THR A 268 22.83 2.17 -29.28
CA THR A 268 21.42 2.08 -29.69
C THR A 268 20.56 3.07 -28.87
N PRO A 269 19.72 3.91 -29.52
CA PRO A 269 18.82 4.80 -28.79
C PRO A 269 17.80 4.00 -27.94
N LEU A 270 17.81 4.24 -26.64
CA LEU A 270 16.89 3.61 -25.69
C LEU A 270 15.70 4.52 -25.38
N PHE A 271 15.99 5.81 -25.21
CA PHE A 271 14.99 6.85 -24.98
C PHE A 271 15.25 8.02 -25.90
N THR A 272 14.20 8.52 -26.54
CA THR A 272 14.21 9.75 -27.32
C THR A 272 13.06 10.63 -26.86
N LEU A 273 13.37 11.74 -26.21
CA LEU A 273 12.41 12.76 -25.77
C LEU A 273 12.47 13.93 -26.74
N ARG A 274 11.30 14.43 -27.17
CA ARG A 274 11.17 15.61 -28.03
C ARG A 274 10.20 16.59 -27.40
N ALA A 275 10.73 17.72 -26.91
CA ALA A 275 10.00 18.81 -26.26
C ALA A 275 8.99 18.30 -25.19
N ALA A 276 9.40 17.29 -24.40
CA ALA A 276 8.57 16.64 -23.41
C ALA A 276 8.32 17.58 -22.21
N THR A 277 7.05 17.88 -21.94
CA THR A 277 6.62 18.72 -20.80
C THR A 277 5.76 17.90 -19.86
N VAL A 278 6.06 17.99 -18.55
CA VAL A 278 5.28 17.33 -17.49
C VAL A 278 4.72 18.39 -16.54
N ARG A 279 3.41 18.28 -16.23
CA ARG A 279 2.71 19.18 -15.32
C ARG A 279 2.01 18.42 -14.19
N TYR A 280 2.04 19.01 -13.00
CA TYR A 280 1.27 18.59 -11.83
C TYR A 280 0.32 19.74 -11.43
N GLY A 281 -0.90 19.69 -11.94
CA GLY A 281 -1.82 20.84 -11.80
C GLY A 281 -1.22 22.11 -12.42
N PRO A 282 -1.05 23.20 -11.64
CA PRO A 282 -0.46 24.46 -12.15
C PRO A 282 1.08 24.40 -12.27
N VAL A 283 1.74 23.42 -11.63
CA VAL A 283 3.21 23.35 -11.58
C VAL A 283 3.76 22.65 -12.80
N VAL A 284 4.69 23.31 -13.52
CA VAL A 284 5.46 22.71 -14.61
C VAL A 284 6.71 22.08 -14.00
N ALA A 285 6.75 20.73 -13.97
CA ALA A 285 7.86 19.98 -13.39
C ALA A 285 8.99 19.71 -14.40
N LEU A 286 8.64 19.54 -15.68
CA LEU A 286 9.58 19.46 -16.81
C LEU A 286 9.03 20.34 -17.92
N ASP A 287 9.90 21.14 -18.54
CA ASP A 287 9.55 22.11 -19.57
C ASP A 287 10.35 21.90 -20.85
N GLY A 288 9.72 21.31 -21.87
CA GLY A 288 10.28 21.16 -23.20
C GLY A 288 11.54 20.31 -23.30
N ILE A 289 11.70 19.26 -22.48
CA ILE A 289 12.89 18.39 -22.47
C ILE A 289 13.07 17.71 -23.81
N THR A 290 14.23 17.94 -24.42
CA THR A 290 14.70 17.19 -25.61
C THR A 290 16.01 16.51 -25.24
N LEU A 291 16.01 15.16 -25.30
CA LEU A 291 17.10 14.33 -24.79
C LEU A 291 17.08 12.97 -25.47
N GLU A 292 18.27 12.43 -25.74
CA GLU A 292 18.47 11.06 -26.18
C GLU A 292 19.39 10.33 -25.21
N ILE A 293 19.03 9.10 -24.80
CA ILE A 293 19.86 8.22 -23.98
C ILE A 293 20.09 6.93 -24.76
N THR A 294 21.35 6.52 -24.88
CA THR A 294 21.77 5.37 -25.65
C THR A 294 22.25 4.21 -24.79
N ALA A 295 22.26 3.02 -25.36
CA ALA A 295 22.68 1.79 -24.68
C ALA A 295 24.15 1.87 -24.25
N GLY A 296 24.42 1.49 -22.99
CA GLY A 296 25.75 1.46 -22.39
C GLY A 296 26.19 2.76 -21.72
N GLU A 297 25.41 3.85 -21.81
CA GLU A 297 25.72 5.10 -21.12
C GLU A 297 25.53 4.99 -19.59
N ARG A 298 26.34 5.76 -18.85
CA ARG A 298 26.18 6.03 -17.42
C ARG A 298 25.87 7.51 -17.24
N VAL A 299 24.58 7.83 -17.19
CA VAL A 299 24.05 9.19 -17.19
C VAL A 299 23.74 9.61 -15.75
N ALA A 300 24.36 10.69 -15.28
CA ALA A 300 23.99 11.33 -14.03
C ALA A 300 23.05 12.52 -14.27
N LEU A 301 21.95 12.56 -13.55
CA LEU A 301 21.05 13.70 -13.49
C LEU A 301 21.41 14.51 -12.25
N VAL A 302 21.86 15.75 -12.43
CA VAL A 302 22.28 16.64 -11.35
C VAL A 302 21.46 17.94 -11.36
N GLY A 303 21.42 18.65 -10.25
CA GLY A 303 20.66 19.89 -10.08
C GLY A 303 20.06 20.02 -8.68
N ALA A 304 19.55 21.19 -8.34
CA ALA A 304 18.95 21.47 -7.04
C ALA A 304 17.70 20.64 -6.75
N ASN A 305 17.26 20.62 -5.50
CA ASN A 305 15.99 20.02 -5.12
C ASN A 305 14.83 20.69 -5.86
N GLY A 306 13.91 19.90 -6.39
CA GLY A 306 12.81 20.41 -7.21
C GLY A 306 13.16 20.72 -8.68
N SER A 307 14.40 20.49 -9.15
CA SER A 307 14.80 20.75 -10.53
C SER A 307 14.14 19.82 -11.58
N GLY A 308 13.45 18.75 -11.16
CA GLY A 308 12.75 17.82 -12.07
C GLY A 308 13.42 16.46 -12.24
N LYS A 309 14.54 16.14 -11.56
CA LYS A 309 15.28 14.87 -11.71
C LYS A 309 14.40 13.63 -11.53
N SER A 310 13.71 13.52 -10.41
CA SER A 310 12.79 12.38 -10.12
C SER A 310 11.60 12.32 -11.09
N THR A 311 11.12 13.48 -11.57
CA THR A 311 10.07 13.54 -12.59
C THR A 311 10.57 13.02 -13.93
N LEU A 312 11.81 13.34 -14.31
CA LEU A 312 12.41 12.80 -15.52
C LEU A 312 12.59 11.29 -15.43
N LEU A 313 13.07 10.76 -14.30
CA LEU A 313 13.18 9.30 -14.09
C LEU A 313 11.81 8.61 -14.16
N ARG A 314 10.76 9.20 -13.56
CA ARG A 314 9.39 8.66 -13.67
C ARG A 314 8.85 8.72 -15.11
N LEU A 315 9.19 9.76 -15.86
CA LEU A 315 8.84 9.89 -17.28
C LEU A 315 9.52 8.81 -18.12
N LEU A 316 10.80 8.54 -17.89
CA LEU A 316 11.55 7.46 -18.54
C LEU A 316 10.95 6.09 -18.21
N GLN A 317 10.57 5.85 -16.95
CA GLN A 317 9.97 4.59 -16.46
C GLN A 317 8.52 4.36 -16.91
N ASP A 318 7.90 5.29 -17.65
CA ASP A 318 6.47 5.25 -18.01
C ASP A 318 5.49 5.33 -16.84
N LEU A 319 5.92 5.90 -15.73
CA LEU A 319 5.06 6.16 -14.57
C LEU A 319 4.29 7.46 -14.70
N GLN A 320 4.79 8.37 -15.54
CA GLN A 320 4.21 9.67 -15.83
C GLN A 320 4.14 9.87 -17.35
N ALA A 321 2.97 10.26 -17.84
CA ALA A 321 2.81 10.65 -19.25
C ALA A 321 3.19 12.13 -19.44
N PRO A 322 3.78 12.52 -20.58
CA PRO A 322 4.01 13.91 -20.89
C PRO A 322 2.68 14.62 -21.18
N ALA A 323 2.56 15.89 -20.74
CA ALA A 323 1.41 16.76 -21.07
C ALA A 323 1.55 17.30 -22.50
N GLN A 324 2.79 17.50 -22.98
CA GLN A 324 3.12 17.94 -24.32
C GLN A 324 4.42 17.27 -24.77
N GLY A 325 4.65 17.20 -26.08
CA GLY A 325 5.81 16.53 -26.65
C GLY A 325 5.68 15.01 -26.72
N THR A 326 6.78 14.31 -26.98
CA THR A 326 6.79 12.84 -27.15
C THR A 326 7.94 12.21 -26.41
N VAL A 327 7.71 10.96 -25.94
CA VAL A 327 8.73 10.10 -25.36
C VAL A 327 8.68 8.77 -26.10
N ALA A 328 9.69 8.51 -26.92
CA ALA A 328 9.87 7.23 -27.59
C ALA A 328 10.81 6.36 -26.75
N ARG A 329 10.46 5.06 -26.61
CA ARG A 329 11.26 4.04 -25.93
C ARG A 329 11.58 2.93 -26.92
N HIS A 330 12.77 2.36 -26.82
CA HIS A 330 13.14 1.21 -27.66
C HIS A 330 12.14 0.05 -27.45
N ALA A 331 11.72 -0.58 -28.55
CA ALA A 331 10.76 -1.68 -28.49
C ALA A 331 11.33 -2.87 -27.70
N GLY A 332 10.57 -3.34 -26.69
CA GLY A 332 10.97 -4.45 -25.83
C GLY A 332 12.05 -4.10 -24.80
N LEU A 333 12.29 -2.80 -24.53
CA LEU A 333 13.22 -2.33 -23.50
C LEU A 333 12.80 -2.84 -22.11
N ARG A 334 13.69 -3.56 -21.44
CA ARG A 334 13.51 -3.99 -20.05
C ARG A 334 14.14 -2.95 -19.14
N GLN A 335 13.33 -2.31 -18.36
CA GLN A 335 13.77 -1.26 -17.43
C GLN A 335 13.39 -1.61 -15.98
N ALA A 336 14.24 -1.21 -15.05
CA ALA A 336 13.97 -1.29 -13.63
C ALA A 336 14.27 0.07 -12.98
N MET A 337 13.50 0.40 -11.94
CA MET A 337 13.67 1.66 -11.22
C MET A 337 13.84 1.41 -9.72
N LEU A 338 14.82 2.09 -9.13
CA LEU A 338 14.99 2.24 -7.70
C LEU A 338 14.59 3.65 -7.30
N PHE A 339 13.68 3.75 -6.36
CA PHE A 339 13.21 5.02 -5.80
C PHE A 339 14.07 5.44 -4.61
N GLN A 340 14.07 6.72 -4.29
CA GLN A 340 14.80 7.28 -3.16
C GLN A 340 14.49 6.57 -1.83
N HIS A 341 13.20 6.27 -1.61
CA HIS A 341 12.74 5.47 -0.47
C HIS A 341 12.18 4.15 -0.97
N PRO A 342 12.93 3.04 -0.91
CA PRO A 342 12.46 1.77 -1.42
C PRO A 342 11.25 1.26 -0.63
N PHE A 343 10.22 0.81 -1.33
CA PHE A 343 9.07 0.16 -0.73
C PHE A 343 9.22 -1.35 -0.81
N LEU A 344 9.22 -1.99 0.34
CA LEU A 344 9.20 -3.43 0.48
C LEU A 344 7.93 -3.84 1.24
N LEU A 345 7.25 -4.89 0.77
CA LEU A 345 6.07 -5.43 1.44
C LEU A 345 6.42 -6.01 2.81
N ARG A 346 5.46 -6.01 3.73
CA ARG A 346 5.57 -6.63 5.08
C ARG A 346 5.63 -8.16 5.00
N SER A 347 6.57 -8.67 4.25
CA SER A 347 6.85 -10.09 4.06
C SER A 347 8.35 -10.34 4.19
N SER A 348 8.80 -11.59 4.04
CA SER A 348 10.24 -11.87 4.06
C SER A 348 10.94 -11.21 2.88
N LEU A 349 12.24 -10.96 3.04
CA LEU A 349 13.08 -10.41 1.97
C LEU A 349 13.03 -11.31 0.71
N ARG A 350 13.05 -12.62 0.91
CA ARG A 350 12.91 -13.61 -0.16
C ARG A 350 11.61 -13.43 -0.96
N HIS A 351 10.47 -13.23 -0.27
CA HIS A 351 9.19 -12.99 -0.95
C HIS A 351 9.19 -11.69 -1.76
N ASN A 352 9.80 -10.62 -1.24
CA ASN A 352 9.89 -9.35 -1.97
C ASN A 352 10.66 -9.48 -3.27
N VAL A 353 11.82 -10.15 -3.25
CA VAL A 353 12.62 -10.36 -4.47
C VAL A 353 11.93 -11.32 -5.45
N ALA A 354 11.35 -12.42 -4.94
CA ALA A 354 10.60 -13.36 -5.77
C ALA A 354 9.39 -12.70 -6.45
N LEU A 355 8.67 -11.81 -5.75
CA LEU A 355 7.58 -11.03 -6.32
C LEU A 355 8.04 -10.17 -7.51
N GLY A 356 9.18 -9.50 -7.38
CA GLY A 356 9.75 -8.69 -8.48
C GLY A 356 10.06 -9.52 -9.71
N LEU A 357 10.63 -10.71 -9.54
CA LEU A 357 10.91 -11.65 -10.63
C LEU A 357 9.64 -12.23 -11.26
N TRP A 358 8.65 -12.59 -10.44
CA TRP A 358 7.37 -13.09 -10.91
C TRP A 358 6.62 -12.04 -11.74
N LEU A 359 6.60 -10.79 -11.28
CA LEU A 359 6.02 -9.67 -12.03
C LEU A 359 6.77 -9.36 -13.34
N ALA A 360 8.05 -9.73 -13.42
CA ALA A 360 8.83 -9.63 -14.64
C ALA A 360 8.58 -10.78 -15.63
N GLY A 361 7.63 -11.70 -15.35
CA GLY A 361 7.23 -12.78 -16.25
C GLY A 361 7.79 -14.17 -15.91
N SER A 362 8.58 -14.31 -14.85
CA SER A 362 9.02 -15.64 -14.37
C SER A 362 7.87 -16.40 -13.74
N THR A 363 7.89 -17.73 -13.79
CA THR A 363 6.99 -18.52 -12.93
C THR A 363 7.38 -18.35 -11.47
N TRP A 364 6.44 -18.48 -10.53
CA TRP A 364 6.71 -18.34 -9.10
C TRP A 364 7.83 -19.29 -8.63
N ALA A 365 7.85 -20.53 -9.13
CA ALA A 365 8.87 -21.51 -8.79
C ALA A 365 10.29 -21.09 -9.28
N GLN A 366 10.39 -20.54 -10.48
CA GLN A 366 11.65 -20.00 -11.03
C GLN A 366 12.11 -18.79 -10.23
N ALA A 367 11.20 -17.82 -9.97
CA ALA A 367 11.46 -16.65 -9.15
C ALA A 367 11.98 -17.04 -7.76
N TRP A 368 11.32 -18.02 -7.13
CA TRP A 368 11.70 -18.49 -5.81
C TRP A 368 13.08 -19.14 -5.77
N ARG A 369 13.46 -19.91 -6.81
CA ARG A 369 14.78 -20.54 -6.93
C ARG A 369 15.90 -19.52 -7.24
N ALA A 370 15.60 -18.45 -7.97
CA ALA A 370 16.58 -17.43 -8.33
C ALA A 370 16.89 -16.45 -7.19
N THR A 371 16.00 -16.32 -6.22
CA THR A 371 16.09 -15.34 -5.13
C THR A 371 17.36 -15.47 -4.26
N PRO A 372 17.82 -16.69 -3.85
CA PRO A 372 19.05 -16.80 -3.06
C PRO A 372 20.27 -16.18 -3.75
N ASN A 373 20.43 -16.41 -5.04
CA ASN A 373 21.53 -15.84 -5.82
C ASN A 373 21.43 -14.31 -5.92
N ALA A 374 20.23 -13.77 -6.09
CA ALA A 374 20.02 -12.32 -6.13
C ALA A 374 20.36 -11.67 -4.79
N LEU A 375 19.97 -12.28 -3.68
CA LEU A 375 20.25 -11.78 -2.33
C LEU A 375 21.73 -11.94 -1.93
N GLN A 376 22.38 -13.01 -2.37
CA GLN A 376 23.80 -13.22 -2.10
C GLN A 376 24.68 -12.15 -2.75
N ARG A 377 24.30 -11.66 -3.92
CA ARG A 377 25.01 -10.59 -4.66
C ARG A 377 25.01 -9.25 -3.97
N VAL A 378 24.03 -8.97 -3.15
CA VAL A 378 23.92 -7.76 -2.34
C VAL A 378 24.23 -8.02 -0.86
N GLU A 379 24.84 -9.17 -0.56
CA GLU A 379 25.28 -9.61 0.77
C GLU A 379 24.13 -9.75 1.79
N LEU A 380 22.90 -9.97 1.32
CA LEU A 380 21.72 -10.14 2.16
C LEU A 380 21.21 -11.58 2.21
N GLY A 381 21.98 -12.56 1.75
CA GLY A 381 21.60 -13.98 1.74
C GLY A 381 21.22 -14.54 3.10
N HIS A 382 21.93 -14.12 4.16
CA HIS A 382 21.69 -14.51 5.55
C HIS A 382 20.39 -13.91 6.13
N LEU A 383 19.84 -12.83 5.52
CA LEU A 383 18.62 -12.15 5.95
C LEU A 383 17.38 -12.55 5.11
N ARG A 384 17.50 -13.55 4.24
CA ARG A 384 16.46 -13.94 3.26
C ARG A 384 15.06 -14.17 3.87
N ASP A 385 14.98 -14.73 5.05
CA ASP A 385 13.73 -15.08 5.72
C ASP A 385 13.26 -13.97 6.69
N ARG A 386 14.07 -12.92 6.87
CA ARG A 386 13.74 -11.78 7.72
C ARG A 386 12.70 -10.88 7.05
N ASN A 387 11.84 -10.23 7.86
CA ASN A 387 10.87 -9.28 7.35
C ASN A 387 11.60 -8.09 6.72
N ALA A 388 11.31 -7.77 5.47
CA ALA A 388 12.02 -6.75 4.71
C ALA A 388 11.92 -5.35 5.34
N ARG A 389 10.80 -5.02 6.01
CA ARG A 389 10.64 -3.73 6.71
C ARG A 389 11.40 -3.64 8.05
N SER A 390 11.97 -4.74 8.55
CA SER A 390 12.80 -4.72 9.75
C SER A 390 14.30 -4.57 9.43
N LEU A 391 14.66 -4.40 8.20
CA LEU A 391 16.02 -4.17 7.74
C LEU A 391 16.43 -2.70 7.97
N SER A 392 17.72 -2.43 8.10
CA SER A 392 18.27 -1.06 8.10
C SER A 392 17.99 -0.37 6.75
N VAL A 393 18.04 0.96 6.71
CA VAL A 393 17.80 1.72 5.47
C VAL A 393 18.76 1.26 4.36
N GLY A 394 20.03 1.07 4.66
CA GLY A 394 21.04 0.58 3.70
C GLY A 394 20.74 -0.85 3.22
N GLN A 395 20.33 -1.74 4.12
CA GLN A 395 19.90 -3.09 3.76
C GLN A 395 18.64 -3.09 2.90
N GLN A 396 17.67 -2.21 3.18
CA GLN A 396 16.48 -2.05 2.34
C GLN A 396 16.84 -1.55 0.93
N GLN A 397 17.79 -0.61 0.84
CA GLN A 397 18.28 -0.10 -0.43
C GLN A 397 18.97 -1.20 -1.25
N ARG A 398 19.87 -1.98 -0.61
CA ARG A 398 20.50 -3.16 -1.25
C ARG A 398 19.48 -4.21 -1.68
N ALA A 399 18.45 -4.45 -0.87
CA ALA A 399 17.37 -5.36 -1.20
C ALA A 399 16.57 -4.92 -2.44
N ALA A 400 16.27 -3.63 -2.55
CA ALA A 400 15.58 -3.08 -3.71
C ALA A 400 16.47 -3.09 -4.97
N LEU A 401 17.79 -2.88 -4.82
CA LEU A 401 18.75 -3.09 -5.90
C LEU A 401 18.78 -4.55 -6.35
N ALA A 402 18.77 -5.52 -5.42
CA ALA A 402 18.69 -6.94 -5.77
C ALA A 402 17.41 -7.27 -6.54
N GLN A 403 16.28 -6.70 -6.13
CA GLN A 403 14.99 -6.87 -6.79
C GLN A 403 15.01 -6.28 -8.21
N ALA A 404 15.53 -5.07 -8.38
CA ALA A 404 15.63 -4.41 -9.67
C ALA A 404 16.58 -5.16 -10.61
N TRP A 405 17.75 -5.55 -10.12
CA TRP A 405 18.77 -6.19 -10.91
C TRP A 405 18.47 -7.66 -11.26
N ALA A 406 17.78 -8.40 -10.37
CA ALA A 406 17.38 -9.78 -10.64
C ALA A 406 16.46 -9.91 -11.88
N ARG A 407 15.80 -8.82 -12.27
CA ARG A 407 14.97 -8.73 -13.50
C ARG A 407 15.80 -8.67 -14.80
N ASP A 408 17.12 -8.62 -14.70
CA ASP A 408 18.07 -8.48 -15.82
C ASP A 408 17.71 -7.33 -16.77
N PRO A 409 17.62 -6.06 -16.25
CA PRO A 409 17.20 -4.93 -17.05
C PRO A 409 18.25 -4.48 -18.07
N ASP A 410 17.81 -3.86 -19.17
CA ASP A 410 18.67 -3.17 -20.14
C ASP A 410 19.06 -1.78 -19.61
N VAL A 411 18.16 -1.18 -18.82
CA VAL A 411 18.35 0.12 -18.17
C VAL A 411 17.96 0.05 -16.69
N LEU A 412 18.83 0.58 -15.85
CA LEU A 412 18.57 0.77 -14.43
C LEU A 412 18.45 2.29 -14.13
N LEU A 413 17.27 2.70 -13.68
CA LEU A 413 16.95 4.07 -13.28
C LEU A 413 17.04 4.17 -11.75
N LEU A 414 17.87 5.08 -11.23
CA LEU A 414 18.10 5.21 -9.79
C LEU A 414 17.81 6.64 -9.32
N ASP A 415 16.84 6.78 -8.45
CA ASP A 415 16.50 8.09 -7.85
C ASP A 415 17.18 8.23 -6.50
N GLU A 416 18.24 9.03 -6.44
CA GLU A 416 19.05 9.29 -5.25
C GLU A 416 19.43 8.03 -4.44
N PRO A 417 20.06 7.01 -5.04
CA PRO A 417 20.22 5.68 -4.44
C PRO A 417 21.03 5.66 -3.14
N THR A 418 21.76 6.71 -2.84
CA THR A 418 22.64 6.81 -1.67
C THR A 418 22.23 7.93 -0.69
N ALA A 419 21.09 8.58 -0.94
CA ALA A 419 20.57 9.59 -0.01
C ALA A 419 20.20 8.94 1.33
N SER A 420 20.45 9.63 2.42
CA SER A 420 20.13 9.18 3.79
C SER A 420 20.88 7.92 4.27
N LEU A 421 21.91 7.49 3.55
CA LEU A 421 22.77 6.39 3.96
C LEU A 421 23.98 6.88 4.74
N ASP A 422 24.40 6.10 5.73
CA ASP A 422 25.69 6.30 6.39
C ASP A 422 26.87 6.09 5.42
N PRO A 423 28.09 6.56 5.74
CA PRO A 423 29.22 6.51 4.81
C PRO A 423 29.63 5.08 4.40
N HIS A 424 29.36 4.06 5.23
CA HIS A 424 29.66 2.67 4.91
C HIS A 424 28.64 2.11 3.91
N ALA A 425 27.35 2.19 4.23
CA ALA A 425 26.27 1.75 3.36
C ALA A 425 26.29 2.45 1.99
N LYS A 426 26.68 3.75 1.98
CA LYS A 426 26.88 4.51 0.74
C LYS A 426 27.92 3.88 -0.18
N ARG A 427 29.10 3.54 0.36
CA ARG A 427 30.18 2.87 -0.40
C ARG A 427 29.74 1.52 -0.94
N GLU A 428 29.01 0.73 -0.16
CA GLU A 428 28.48 -0.57 -0.57
C GLU A 428 27.50 -0.42 -1.75
N VAL A 429 26.57 0.53 -1.68
CA VAL A 429 25.61 0.79 -2.77
C VAL A 429 26.34 1.31 -4.02
N GLU A 430 27.31 2.20 -3.89
CA GLU A 430 28.14 2.69 -5.01
C GLU A 430 28.91 1.54 -5.69
N ALA A 431 29.53 0.66 -4.91
CA ALA A 431 30.23 -0.53 -5.44
C ALA A 431 29.29 -1.46 -6.20
N LEU A 432 28.05 -1.65 -5.72
CA LEU A 432 27.03 -2.42 -6.43
C LEU A 432 26.62 -1.73 -7.74
N MET A 433 26.47 -0.41 -7.77
CA MET A 433 26.17 0.34 -8.99
C MET A 433 27.29 0.19 -10.02
N GLU A 434 28.56 0.28 -9.60
CA GLU A 434 29.72 0.03 -10.47
C GLU A 434 29.73 -1.40 -11.01
N ALA A 435 29.53 -2.40 -10.15
CA ALA A 435 29.48 -3.80 -10.54
C ALA A 435 28.35 -4.11 -11.53
N PHE A 436 27.21 -3.43 -11.39
CA PHE A 436 26.07 -3.58 -12.31
C PHE A 436 26.32 -2.89 -13.65
N ALA A 437 27.00 -1.75 -13.67
CA ALA A 437 27.35 -0.98 -14.86
C ALA A 437 28.63 -1.48 -15.56
N ALA A 438 29.38 -2.42 -14.95
CA ALA A 438 30.59 -2.96 -15.57
C ALA A 438 30.29 -3.62 -16.91
N PRO A 439 31.14 -3.39 -17.94
CA PRO A 439 30.98 -4.02 -19.26
C PRO A 439 31.00 -5.54 -19.10
N ARG A 440 29.96 -6.20 -19.58
CA ARG A 440 29.91 -7.65 -19.73
C ARG A 440 30.24 -7.99 -21.17
N ALA A 441 30.80 -9.17 -21.42
CA ALA A 441 31.44 -9.55 -22.71
C ALA A 441 30.63 -9.23 -23.99
N GLU A 442 29.29 -9.10 -23.88
CA GLU A 442 28.41 -8.77 -25.01
C GLU A 442 27.32 -7.74 -24.68
N ARG A 443 27.30 -7.19 -23.45
CA ARG A 443 26.20 -6.31 -23.00
C ARG A 443 26.68 -5.29 -21.98
N ALA A 444 26.49 -4.02 -22.27
CA ALA A 444 26.62 -2.95 -21.30
C ALA A 444 25.23 -2.53 -20.81
N MET A 445 24.98 -2.65 -19.48
CA MET A 445 23.75 -2.13 -18.89
C MET A 445 23.83 -0.60 -18.85
N THR A 446 22.75 0.06 -19.24
CA THR A 446 22.64 1.52 -19.15
C THR A 446 22.24 1.90 -17.74
N LEU A 447 22.91 2.89 -17.17
CA LEU A 447 22.63 3.42 -15.84
C LEU A 447 22.21 4.89 -15.95
N VAL A 448 21.04 5.23 -15.44
CA VAL A 448 20.60 6.63 -15.29
C VAL A 448 20.30 6.87 -13.82
N PHE A 449 21.03 7.77 -13.19
CA PHE A 449 20.87 8.01 -11.76
C PHE A 449 20.82 9.50 -11.43
N SER A 450 19.96 9.89 -10.48
CA SER A 450 19.98 11.21 -9.90
C SER A 450 20.93 11.25 -8.70
N SER A 451 21.65 12.34 -8.54
CA SER A 451 22.50 12.57 -7.36
C SER A 451 22.75 14.07 -7.16
N HIS A 452 22.81 14.47 -5.90
CA HIS A 452 23.34 15.77 -5.47
C HIS A 452 24.83 15.67 -5.03
N ASN A 453 25.39 14.47 -4.97
CA ASN A 453 26.78 14.21 -4.60
C ASN A 453 27.69 14.21 -5.83
N LEU A 454 28.37 15.33 -6.08
CA LEU A 454 29.26 15.50 -7.21
C LEU A 454 30.44 14.52 -7.20
N GLY A 455 30.93 14.10 -6.04
CA GLY A 455 31.97 13.08 -5.94
C GLY A 455 31.51 11.71 -6.45
N GLN A 456 30.27 11.34 -6.18
CA GLN A 456 29.63 10.14 -6.74
C GLN A 456 29.48 10.26 -8.28
N VAL A 457 28.97 11.41 -8.73
CA VAL A 457 28.81 11.69 -10.18
C VAL A 457 30.13 11.56 -10.91
N LYS A 458 31.22 12.16 -10.38
CA LYS A 458 32.56 12.11 -10.99
C LYS A 458 33.11 10.69 -11.11
N ARG A 459 32.79 9.79 -10.14
CA ARG A 459 33.25 8.39 -10.18
C ARG A 459 32.43 7.51 -11.11
N LEU A 460 31.12 7.69 -11.15
CA LEU A 460 30.21 6.73 -11.79
C LEU A 460 29.75 7.14 -13.18
N ALA A 461 29.61 8.44 -13.46
CA ALA A 461 29.00 8.92 -14.69
C ALA A 461 29.99 8.98 -15.86
N SER A 462 29.52 8.64 -17.06
CA SER A 462 30.17 8.96 -18.34
C SER A 462 29.63 10.26 -18.94
N ARG A 463 28.39 10.64 -18.59
CA ARG A 463 27.67 11.81 -19.08
C ARG A 463 26.87 12.46 -17.96
N VAL A 464 26.84 13.77 -17.92
CA VAL A 464 26.14 14.56 -16.90
C VAL A 464 25.11 15.46 -17.56
N ILE A 465 23.87 15.37 -17.08
CA ILE A 465 22.76 16.24 -17.48
C ILE A 465 22.41 17.12 -16.28
N TYR A 466 22.60 18.42 -16.42
CA TYR A 466 22.24 19.40 -15.40
C TYR A 466 20.84 19.93 -15.65
N LEU A 467 19.95 19.71 -14.67
CA LEU A 467 18.56 20.19 -14.69
C LEU A 467 18.38 21.35 -13.71
N GLU A 468 17.70 22.39 -14.18
CA GLU A 468 17.24 23.50 -13.35
C GLU A 468 15.86 23.98 -13.80
N HIS A 469 14.94 24.20 -12.84
CA HIS A 469 13.57 24.63 -13.11
C HIS A 469 12.86 23.82 -14.21
N GLY A 470 13.09 22.51 -14.24
CA GLY A 470 12.49 21.61 -15.22
C GLY A 470 13.09 21.66 -16.62
N ARG A 471 14.21 22.35 -16.82
CA ARG A 471 14.91 22.45 -18.11
C ARG A 471 16.29 21.83 -18.05
N VAL A 472 16.77 21.29 -19.16
CA VAL A 472 18.16 20.85 -19.31
C VAL A 472 19.00 22.07 -19.70
N LEU A 473 19.90 22.47 -18.82
CA LEU A 473 20.81 23.60 -19.07
C LEU A 473 22.20 23.16 -19.55
N ALA A 474 22.62 21.94 -19.18
CA ALA A 474 23.83 21.34 -19.69
C ALA A 474 23.66 19.84 -19.91
N ASP A 475 24.26 19.31 -20.97
CA ASP A 475 24.30 17.91 -21.32
C ASP A 475 25.67 17.61 -21.90
N LEU A 476 26.60 17.12 -21.07
CA LEU A 476 28.01 17.06 -21.37
C LEU A 476 28.63 15.71 -20.91
N PRO A 477 29.71 15.24 -21.58
CA PRO A 477 30.57 14.21 -20.99
C PRO A 477 31.05 14.62 -19.61
N ALA A 478 31.16 13.65 -18.69
CA ALA A 478 31.50 13.93 -17.28
C ALA A 478 32.81 14.71 -17.14
N ASP A 479 33.84 14.38 -17.93
CA ASP A 479 35.11 15.11 -17.91
C ASP A 479 34.93 16.59 -18.27
N ARG A 480 34.15 16.89 -19.32
CA ARG A 480 33.87 18.27 -19.72
C ARG A 480 33.01 19.01 -18.69
N PHE A 481 32.08 18.32 -18.04
CA PHE A 481 31.25 18.91 -17.00
C PHE A 481 32.06 19.36 -15.78
N PHE A 482 33.09 18.62 -15.38
CA PHE A 482 33.90 18.96 -14.21
C PHE A 482 35.11 19.88 -14.52
N ASN A 483 35.62 19.89 -15.74
CA ASN A 483 36.85 20.56 -16.10
C ASN A 483 36.67 21.60 -17.22
N GLY A 484 35.50 21.67 -17.87
CA GLY A 484 35.21 22.58 -18.98
C GLY A 484 34.38 23.81 -18.58
N PRO A 485 34.11 24.70 -19.54
CA PRO A 485 33.19 25.81 -19.33
C PRO A 485 31.75 25.33 -19.16
N LEU A 486 31.09 25.87 -18.13
CA LEU A 486 29.68 25.57 -17.81
C LEU A 486 28.80 26.82 -17.89
N PRO A 487 27.48 26.68 -18.13
CA PRO A 487 26.55 27.76 -17.82
C PRO A 487 26.70 28.24 -16.39
N GLU A 488 26.41 29.51 -16.14
CA GLU A 488 26.64 30.16 -14.85
C GLU A 488 25.96 29.39 -13.70
N GLU A 489 24.72 28.96 -13.91
CA GLU A 489 23.94 28.20 -12.91
C GLU A 489 24.59 26.85 -12.59
N ALA A 490 25.06 26.11 -13.60
CA ALA A 490 25.75 24.84 -13.42
C ALA A 490 27.10 25.02 -12.72
N HIS A 491 27.80 26.13 -12.98
CA HIS A 491 29.07 26.47 -12.35
C HIS A 491 28.89 26.77 -10.85
N LEU A 492 27.88 27.57 -10.49
CA LEU A 492 27.50 27.84 -9.10
C LEU A 492 27.12 26.55 -8.34
N PHE A 493 26.39 25.65 -8.99
CA PHE A 493 26.05 24.35 -8.42
C PHE A 493 27.29 23.49 -8.14
N VAL A 494 28.24 23.43 -9.08
CA VAL A 494 29.51 22.68 -8.92
C VAL A 494 30.37 23.27 -7.79
N LYS A 495 30.37 24.57 -7.60
CA LYS A 495 31.08 25.25 -6.49
C LYS A 495 30.42 25.11 -5.12
N GLY A 496 29.19 24.58 -5.06
CA GLY A 496 28.40 24.47 -3.83
C GLY A 496 27.83 25.82 -3.34
N GLU A 497 27.79 26.82 -4.19
CA GLU A 497 27.23 28.15 -3.90
C GLU A 497 25.70 28.19 -4.17
N ARG A 498 25.16 27.15 -4.74
CA ARG A 498 23.72 26.93 -4.99
C ARG A 498 23.31 25.49 -4.56
N ILE A 499 22.43 25.38 -3.60
CA ILE A 499 21.91 24.08 -3.07
C ILE A 499 20.43 23.94 -3.41
#